data_668c76390e0291bb17b0f4ab923d9b70
#
_entry.id   668c76390e0291bb17b0f4ab923d9b70
#
_cell.length_a   1.000
_cell.length_b   1.000
_cell.length_c   1.000
_cell.angle_alpha   90.00
_cell.angle_beta   90.00
_cell.angle_gamma   90.00
#
_symmetry.space_group_name_H-M   'P 1'
#
loop_
_entity.id
_entity.type
_entity.pdbx_description
1 polymer ?
#
loop_
_entity_poly.entity_id
_entity_poly.type
_entity_poly.pdbx_seq_one_letter_code
_entity_poly.pdbx_strand_id
1 'polypeptide(L)'
;MIRLYIGGCGHGQAELAEKETGLKPVQYTPDEALKRPAIDNFHLITKQILADGGSLQEYAKKLIAENPDAVICSDEIGCGIHPLLRAEREWREETGRALCMIAEAAGTVTRVYYGIGQRIKG
;
A
#
# COMPACT_ATOMS: atom_id res chain seq x y z
N MET A 1 6.65 14.08 -0.73
CA MET A 1 5.32 13.51 -1.04
C MET A 1 5.39 11.98 -1.05
N ILE A 2 4.31 11.33 -0.75
CA ILE A 2 4.23 9.86 -0.76
C ILE A 2 4.63 9.32 -2.13
N ARG A 3 5.35 8.20 -2.14
CA ARG A 3 5.69 7.42 -3.32
C ARG A 3 5.07 6.04 -3.17
N LEU A 4 4.11 5.72 -4.02
CA LEU A 4 3.38 4.45 -3.97
C LEU A 4 3.88 3.50 -5.05
N TYR A 5 4.23 2.28 -4.64
CA TYR A 5 4.62 1.18 -5.53
C TYR A 5 3.59 0.06 -5.40
N ILE A 6 2.95 -0.28 -6.49
CA ILE A 6 1.86 -1.25 -6.50
C ILE A 6 2.04 -2.27 -7.62
N GLY A 7 1.73 -3.52 -7.35
CA GLY A 7 1.85 -4.59 -8.35
C GLY A 7 1.30 -5.90 -7.82
N GLY A 8 1.37 -6.94 -8.64
CA GLY A 8 0.95 -8.27 -8.25
C GLY A 8 1.88 -8.88 -7.20
N CYS A 9 1.44 -9.97 -6.60
CA CYS A 9 2.23 -10.72 -5.64
C CYS A 9 3.54 -11.20 -6.28
N GLY A 10 4.66 -10.90 -5.62
CA GLY A 10 5.98 -11.33 -6.10
C GLY A 10 6.53 -10.56 -7.30
N HIS A 11 5.96 -9.41 -7.65
CA HIS A 11 6.43 -8.62 -8.80
C HIS A 11 7.59 -7.66 -8.48
N GLY A 12 8.07 -7.63 -7.24
CA GLY A 12 9.29 -6.90 -6.89
C GLY A 12 9.09 -5.44 -6.50
N GLN A 13 7.94 -5.07 -5.94
CA GLN A 13 7.65 -3.69 -5.53
C GLN A 13 8.68 -3.16 -4.53
N ALA A 14 8.98 -3.94 -3.49
CA ALA A 14 9.89 -3.52 -2.44
C ALA A 14 11.32 -3.36 -2.95
N GLU A 15 11.78 -4.28 -3.78
CA GLU A 15 13.11 -4.25 -4.35
C GLU A 15 13.30 -3.03 -5.27
N LEU A 16 12.31 -2.75 -6.10
CA LEU A 16 12.34 -1.58 -6.97
C LEU A 16 12.32 -0.29 -6.15
N ALA A 17 11.47 -0.22 -5.15
CA ALA A 17 11.38 0.94 -4.27
C ALA A 17 12.71 1.21 -3.56
N GLU A 18 13.37 0.18 -3.03
CA GLU A 18 14.68 0.31 -2.40
C GLU A 18 15.72 0.82 -3.38
N LYS A 19 15.73 0.30 -4.61
CA LYS A 19 16.66 0.71 -5.66
C LYS A 19 16.48 2.19 -6.02
N GLU A 20 15.23 2.64 -6.14
CA GLU A 20 14.93 4.01 -6.55
C GLU A 20 15.06 5.04 -5.43
N THR A 21 14.73 4.66 -4.20
CA THR A 21 14.66 5.60 -3.07
C THR A 21 15.85 5.49 -2.11
N GLY A 22 16.56 4.38 -2.13
CA GLY A 22 17.61 4.08 -1.14
C GLY A 22 17.06 3.65 0.21
N LEU A 23 15.74 3.55 0.36
CA LEU A 23 15.08 3.14 1.61
C LEU A 23 14.55 1.72 1.45
N LYS A 24 14.85 0.85 2.42
CA LYS A 24 14.36 -0.52 2.40
C LYS A 24 12.97 -0.61 3.00
N PRO A 25 11.94 -0.94 2.20
CA PRO A 25 10.61 -1.14 2.74
C PRO A 25 10.56 -2.36 3.67
N VAL A 26 9.90 -2.18 4.81
CA VAL A 26 9.78 -3.21 5.85
C VAL A 26 8.31 -3.33 6.22
N GLN A 27 7.90 -4.53 6.61
CA GLN A 27 6.56 -4.76 7.10
C GLN A 27 6.45 -4.29 8.56
N TYR A 28 5.49 -3.43 8.84
CA TYR A 28 5.25 -2.86 10.16
C TYR A 28 3.82 -3.12 10.62
N THR A 29 3.59 -2.93 11.92
CA THR A 29 2.23 -2.84 12.46
C THR A 29 1.58 -1.55 11.97
N PRO A 30 0.24 -1.45 12.02
CA PRO A 30 -0.43 -0.21 11.60
C PRO A 30 0.08 1.04 12.32
N ASP A 31 0.34 0.96 13.61
CA ASP A 31 0.82 2.11 14.38
C ASP A 31 2.26 2.50 14.02
N GLU A 32 3.12 1.50 13.86
CA GLU A 32 4.51 1.74 13.46
C GLU A 32 4.60 2.39 12.08
N ALA A 33 3.78 1.94 11.14
CA ALA A 33 3.79 2.44 9.77
C ALA A 33 3.50 3.94 9.66
N LEU A 34 2.80 4.52 10.63
CA LEU A 34 2.52 5.96 10.66
C LEU A 34 3.78 6.80 10.84
N LYS A 35 4.90 6.20 11.27
CA LYS A 35 6.13 6.92 11.62
C LYS A 35 7.37 6.40 10.88
N ARG A 36 7.19 5.45 9.96
CA ARG A 36 8.34 4.82 9.28
C ARG A 36 8.48 5.32 7.85
N PRO A 37 9.73 5.48 7.36
CA PRO A 37 9.98 6.08 6.05
C PRO A 37 9.61 5.19 4.87
N ALA A 38 9.66 3.88 5.02
CA ALA A 38 9.38 2.94 3.93
C ALA A 38 8.63 1.72 4.45
N ILE A 39 7.45 1.50 3.89
CA ILE A 39 6.48 0.50 4.35
C ILE A 39 6.27 -0.53 3.26
N ASP A 40 6.43 -1.82 3.60
CA ASP A 40 6.10 -2.93 2.72
C ASP A 40 4.79 -3.59 3.13
N ASN A 41 4.20 -4.32 2.20
CA ASN A 41 2.99 -5.11 2.46
C ASN A 41 1.85 -4.31 3.08
N PHE A 42 1.58 -3.14 2.51
CA PHE A 42 0.50 -2.29 3.00
C PHE A 42 -0.85 -3.04 3.04
N HIS A 43 -1.09 -3.95 2.10
CA HIS A 43 -2.30 -4.78 2.07
C HIS A 43 -2.45 -5.69 3.30
N LEU A 44 -1.36 -6.02 3.99
CA LEU A 44 -1.42 -6.77 5.24
C LEU A 44 -1.71 -5.86 6.44
N ILE A 45 -1.28 -4.61 6.38
CA ILE A 45 -1.65 -3.58 7.36
C ILE A 45 -3.16 -3.35 7.32
N THR A 46 -3.73 -3.22 6.12
CA THR A 46 -5.18 -3.05 5.97
C THR A 46 -5.95 -4.25 6.50
N LYS A 47 -5.44 -5.44 6.27
CA LYS A 47 -6.05 -6.67 6.79
C LYS A 47 -6.11 -6.68 8.32
N GLN A 48 -5.03 -6.26 8.96
CA GLN A 48 -4.95 -6.17 10.42
C GLN A 48 -5.94 -5.15 10.98
N ILE A 49 -6.04 -3.98 10.35
CA ILE A 49 -6.96 -2.93 10.79
C ILE A 49 -8.41 -3.42 10.73
N LEU A 50 -8.80 -4.07 9.64
CA LEU A 50 -10.15 -4.61 9.50
C LEU A 50 -10.43 -5.74 10.50
N ALA A 51 -9.45 -6.60 10.75
CA ALA A 51 -9.57 -7.67 11.75
C ALA A 51 -9.80 -7.11 13.16
N ASP A 52 -9.23 -5.95 13.45
CA ASP A 52 -9.38 -5.25 14.73
C ASP A 52 -10.61 -4.34 14.77
N GLY A 53 -11.44 -4.34 13.74
CA GLY A 53 -12.66 -3.53 13.68
C GLY A 53 -12.44 -2.06 13.36
N GLY A 54 -11.25 -1.70 12.85
CA GLY A 54 -10.91 -0.31 12.50
C GLY A 54 -11.45 0.13 11.14
N SER A 55 -11.33 1.44 10.88
CA SER A 55 -11.71 2.06 9.61
C SER A 55 -10.49 2.32 8.75
N LEU A 56 -10.45 1.77 7.54
CA LEU A 56 -9.36 2.02 6.60
C LEU A 56 -9.37 3.44 6.07
N GLN A 57 -10.53 4.07 5.93
CA GLN A 57 -10.61 5.47 5.50
C GLN A 57 -9.97 6.39 6.53
N GLU A 58 -10.28 6.18 7.80
CA GLU A 58 -9.67 6.96 8.88
C GLU A 58 -8.17 6.73 8.96
N TYR A 59 -7.74 5.48 8.81
CA TYR A 59 -6.31 5.14 8.82
C TYR A 59 -5.56 5.78 7.64
N ALA A 60 -6.12 5.73 6.44
CA ALA A 60 -5.50 6.33 5.26
C ALA A 60 -5.34 7.85 5.42
N LYS A 61 -6.36 8.53 5.94
CA LYS A 61 -6.27 9.96 6.23
C LYS A 61 -5.16 10.26 7.23
N LYS A 62 -5.08 9.47 8.29
CA LYS A 62 -4.06 9.61 9.32
C LYS A 62 -2.65 9.38 8.77
N LEU A 63 -2.48 8.33 7.97
CA LEU A 63 -1.20 8.01 7.33
C LEU A 63 -0.73 9.15 6.43
N ILE A 64 -1.60 9.67 5.59
CA ILE A 64 -1.30 10.78 4.68
C ILE A 64 -0.90 12.03 5.47
N ALA A 65 -1.60 12.32 6.57
CA ALA A 65 -1.34 13.49 7.39
C ALA A 65 -0.05 13.37 8.21
N GLU A 66 0.19 12.21 8.82
CA GLU A 66 1.32 12.01 9.75
C GLU A 66 2.60 11.53 9.08
N ASN A 67 2.49 10.93 7.90
CA ASN A 67 3.65 10.37 7.19
C ASN A 67 3.65 10.78 5.71
N PRO A 68 3.69 12.08 5.42
CA PRO A 68 3.46 12.60 4.06
C PRO A 68 4.55 12.29 3.04
N ASP A 69 5.70 11.80 3.49
CA ASP A 69 6.83 11.48 2.60
C ASP A 69 7.14 9.98 2.55
N ALA A 70 6.23 9.15 3.01
CA ALA A 70 6.43 7.72 3.09
C ALA A 70 6.59 7.08 1.71
N VAL A 71 7.44 6.06 1.64
CA VAL A 71 7.48 5.10 0.53
C VAL A 71 6.56 3.95 0.92
N ILE A 72 5.56 3.66 0.11
CA ILE A 72 4.55 2.63 0.42
C ILE A 72 4.52 1.61 -0.70
N CYS A 73 4.69 0.34 -0.34
CA CYS A 73 4.61 -0.79 -1.25
C CYS A 73 3.41 -1.67 -0.89
N SER A 74 2.67 -2.09 -1.90
CA SER A 74 1.49 -2.93 -1.70
C SER A 74 1.27 -3.86 -2.89
N ASP A 75 0.65 -5.02 -2.60
CA ASP A 75 0.12 -5.87 -3.65
C ASP A 75 -1.26 -5.36 -4.08
N GLU A 76 -1.57 -5.56 -5.36
CA GLU A 76 -2.93 -5.40 -5.88
C GLU A 76 -3.74 -6.63 -5.50
N ILE A 77 -4.65 -6.50 -4.56
CA ILE A 77 -5.45 -7.62 -4.08
C ILE A 77 -6.84 -7.69 -4.72
N GLY A 78 -7.16 -6.79 -5.62
CA GLY A 78 -8.44 -6.74 -6.33
C GLY A 78 -8.50 -7.55 -7.61
N CYS A 79 -7.37 -8.12 -8.07
CA CYS A 79 -7.27 -8.85 -9.34
C CYS A 79 -7.37 -10.35 -9.12
N GLY A 80 -8.24 -11.04 -9.87
CA GLY A 80 -8.33 -12.49 -9.87
C GLY A 80 -9.65 -13.05 -9.40
N ILE A 81 -9.61 -14.23 -8.80
CA ILE A 81 -10.79 -15.01 -8.42
C ILE A 81 -11.62 -14.28 -7.36
N HIS A 82 -12.93 -14.27 -7.53
CA HIS A 82 -13.83 -13.70 -6.51
C HIS A 82 -13.69 -14.45 -5.20
N PRO A 83 -13.39 -13.78 -4.10
CA PRO A 83 -13.32 -14.44 -2.79
C PRO A 83 -14.72 -14.92 -2.38
N LEU A 84 -14.78 -16.13 -1.83
CA LEU A 84 -16.00 -16.73 -1.35
C LEU A 84 -16.48 -16.12 -0.04
N LEU A 85 -15.53 -15.68 0.81
CA LEU A 85 -15.83 -15.16 2.13
C LEU A 85 -16.10 -13.65 2.07
N ARG A 86 -17.13 -13.22 2.80
CA ARG A 86 -17.50 -11.81 2.92
C ARG A 86 -16.34 -10.95 3.44
N ALA A 87 -15.61 -11.45 4.43
CA ALA A 87 -14.49 -10.73 5.02
C ALA A 87 -13.38 -10.45 3.99
N GLU A 88 -13.11 -11.40 3.09
CA GLU A 88 -12.12 -11.20 2.04
C GLU A 88 -12.56 -10.19 1.00
N ARG A 89 -13.85 -10.18 0.64
CA ARG A 89 -14.40 -9.18 -0.28
C ARG A 89 -14.32 -7.79 0.32
N GLU A 90 -14.67 -7.66 1.59
CA GLU A 90 -14.58 -6.40 2.31
C GLU A 90 -13.13 -5.88 2.36
N TRP A 91 -12.19 -6.76 2.66
CA TRP A 91 -10.77 -6.42 2.66
C TRP A 91 -10.30 -5.91 1.29
N ARG A 92 -10.67 -6.60 0.21
CA ARG A 92 -10.30 -6.17 -1.15
C ARG A 92 -10.88 -4.81 -1.50
N GLU A 93 -12.16 -4.60 -1.24
CA GLU A 93 -12.86 -3.36 -1.55
C GLU A 93 -12.32 -2.19 -0.73
N GLU A 94 -12.20 -2.38 0.57
CA GLU A 94 -11.74 -1.32 1.47
C GLU A 94 -10.26 -0.99 1.25
N THR A 95 -9.43 -1.99 1.00
CA THR A 95 -8.01 -1.77 0.67
C THR A 95 -7.88 -1.02 -0.66
N GLY A 96 -8.69 -1.38 -1.66
CA GLY A 96 -8.71 -0.65 -2.93
C GLY A 96 -9.06 0.81 -2.76
N ARG A 97 -10.06 1.14 -1.92
CA ARG A 97 -10.43 2.52 -1.63
C ARG A 97 -9.32 3.26 -0.89
N ALA A 98 -8.69 2.62 0.09
CA ALA A 98 -7.57 3.21 0.83
C ALA A 98 -6.40 3.50 -0.11
N LEU A 99 -6.07 2.59 -1.01
CA LEU A 99 -5.01 2.80 -2.01
C LEU A 99 -5.35 3.92 -2.98
N CYS A 100 -6.62 4.10 -3.35
CA CYS A 100 -7.05 5.24 -4.16
C CYS A 100 -6.81 6.57 -3.43
N MET A 101 -7.10 6.62 -2.13
CA MET A 101 -6.83 7.81 -1.32
C MET A 101 -5.33 8.12 -1.26
N ILE A 102 -4.52 7.11 -1.04
CA ILE A 102 -3.06 7.25 -0.98
C ILE A 102 -2.51 7.68 -2.34
N ALA A 103 -2.97 7.07 -3.42
CA ALA A 103 -2.55 7.42 -4.79
C ALA A 103 -2.89 8.87 -5.14
N GLU A 104 -4.06 9.34 -4.73
CA GLU A 104 -4.45 10.73 -4.95
C GLU A 104 -3.53 11.70 -4.22
N ALA A 105 -3.14 11.38 -3.00
CA ALA A 105 -2.22 12.21 -2.20
C ALA A 105 -0.75 12.04 -2.60
N ALA A 106 -0.39 10.96 -3.28
CA ALA A 106 0.99 10.64 -3.63
C ALA A 106 1.54 11.59 -4.69
N GLY A 107 2.84 11.87 -4.59
CA GLY A 107 3.56 12.60 -5.65
C GLY A 107 3.85 11.71 -6.83
N THR A 108 4.15 10.43 -6.58
CA THR A 108 4.40 9.43 -7.61
C THR A 108 3.67 8.13 -7.31
N VAL A 109 3.18 7.50 -8.36
CA VAL A 109 2.61 6.15 -8.29
C VAL A 109 3.26 5.32 -9.39
N THR A 110 3.86 4.21 -9.00
CA THR A 110 4.56 3.30 -9.91
C THR A 110 3.92 1.94 -9.87
N ARG A 111 3.50 1.45 -11.03
CA ARG A 111 3.03 0.09 -11.19
C ARG A 111 4.20 -0.81 -11.52
N VAL A 112 4.30 -1.97 -10.85
CA VAL A 112 5.46 -2.86 -10.95
C VAL A 112 5.06 -4.20 -11.54
N TYR A 113 5.75 -4.58 -12.63
CA TYR A 113 5.61 -5.88 -13.29
C TYR A 113 6.99 -6.52 -13.41
N TYR A 114 7.19 -7.66 -12.78
CA TYR A 114 8.46 -8.41 -12.88
C TYR A 114 9.68 -7.54 -12.59
N GLY A 115 9.61 -6.71 -11.57
CA GLY A 115 10.69 -5.80 -11.19
C GLY A 115 10.83 -4.55 -12.05
N ILE A 116 9.96 -4.38 -13.05
CA ILE A 116 9.99 -3.23 -13.96
C ILE A 116 8.89 -2.26 -13.57
N GLY A 117 9.27 -1.01 -13.30
CA GLY A 117 8.33 0.03 -12.92
C GLY A 117 7.77 0.80 -14.09
N GLN A 118 6.47 1.05 -14.06
CA GLN A 118 5.78 1.95 -14.97
C GLN A 118 5.18 3.08 -14.14
N ARG A 119 5.66 4.29 -14.34
CA ARG A 119 5.14 5.46 -13.64
C ARG A 119 3.79 5.84 -14.20
N ILE A 120 2.74 5.79 -13.36
CA ILE A 120 1.37 6.14 -13.76
C ILE A 120 0.91 7.48 -13.19
N LYS A 121 1.66 8.04 -12.25
CA LYS A 121 1.46 9.39 -11.74
C LYS A 121 2.82 10.00 -11.39
N GLY A 122 3.02 11.26 -11.77
CA GLY A 122 4.26 11.98 -11.51
C GLY A 122 5.36 11.75 -12.58
#